data_2bd5ecc78a8f86993f03c11ac6a066d0
#
_entry.id   2bd5ecc78a8f86993f03c11ac6a066d0
#
_cell.length_a   1.000
_cell.length_b   1.000
_cell.length_c   1.000
_cell.angle_alpha   90.00
_cell.angle_beta   90.00
_cell.angle_gamma   90.00
#
_symmetry.space_group_name_H-M   'P 1'
#
loop_
_entity.id
_entity.type
_entity.pdbx_description
1 polymer ?
#
loop_
_entity_poly.entity_id
_entity_poly.type
_entity_poly.pdbx_seq_one_letter_code
_entity_poly.pdbx_strand_id
1 'polypeptide(L)'
;YKEQGICFLNSKMRIQNYWTQRSHDFAQLRLKELNSVMAERWLREIAKHIPAGGQLRILDVGTGTGFFAFLLSSLGHRVTGIDLTPSMIQEAKEIGQTLHSPAQFRVMDAEKILLADESFDMVISRNLTWTLPHPKEAYREWQRVLKPGGLLLNFDGNYGKADFTGKGEKLPENHA
;
A
#
# COMPACT_ATOMS: atom_id res chain seq x y z
N TYR A 1 14.43 -17.31 -20.57
CA TYR A 1 13.59 -17.40 -19.33
C TYR A 1 14.42 -17.16 -18.05
N LYS A 2 15.67 -17.67 -17.92
CA LYS A 2 16.50 -17.44 -16.73
C LYS A 2 17.03 -16.00 -16.59
N GLU A 3 17.40 -15.35 -17.67
CA GLU A 3 17.91 -13.97 -17.65
C GLU A 3 16.83 -12.94 -17.31
N GLN A 4 15.60 -13.14 -17.77
CA GLN A 4 14.47 -12.29 -17.40
C GLN A 4 14.15 -12.39 -15.91
N GLY A 5 14.17 -13.60 -15.32
CA GLY A 5 13.93 -13.81 -13.90
C GLY A 5 14.95 -13.10 -13.00
N ILE A 6 16.22 -13.07 -13.38
CA ILE A 6 17.29 -12.37 -12.64
C ILE A 6 17.11 -10.84 -12.74
N CYS A 7 16.69 -10.31 -13.87
CA CYS A 7 16.44 -8.89 -14.06
C CYS A 7 15.29 -8.39 -13.16
N PHE A 8 14.22 -9.15 -13.02
CA PHE A 8 13.06 -8.78 -12.20
C PHE A 8 13.29 -8.89 -10.70
N LEU A 9 14.03 -9.92 -10.25
CA LEU A 9 14.52 -10.00 -8.87
C LEU A 9 15.38 -8.78 -8.50
N ASN A 10 16.22 -8.32 -9.41
CA ASN A 10 17.01 -7.10 -9.25
C ASN A 10 16.12 -5.85 -9.12
N SER A 11 14.99 -5.76 -9.86
CA SER A 11 14.07 -4.63 -9.78
C SER A 11 13.36 -4.56 -8.41
N LYS A 12 12.82 -5.67 -7.91
CA LYS A 12 12.17 -5.72 -6.58
C LYS A 12 13.16 -5.39 -5.45
N MET A 13 14.38 -5.92 -5.53
CA MET A 13 15.44 -5.59 -4.56
C MET A 13 15.80 -4.10 -4.57
N ARG A 14 15.85 -3.46 -5.75
CA ARG A 14 16.11 -2.02 -5.86
C ARG A 14 14.98 -1.19 -5.24
N ILE A 15 13.74 -1.53 -5.53
CA ILE A 15 12.55 -0.90 -4.96
C ILE A 15 12.57 -1.04 -3.44
N GLN A 16 12.81 -2.24 -2.93
CA GLN A 16 12.90 -2.50 -1.49
C GLN A 16 14.02 -1.70 -0.83
N ASN A 17 15.23 -1.69 -1.40
CA ASN A 17 16.36 -0.92 -0.88
C ASN A 17 16.07 0.59 -0.88
N TYR A 18 15.46 1.10 -1.95
CA TYR A 18 15.06 2.51 -2.05
C TYR A 18 14.12 2.90 -0.90
N TRP A 19 13.08 2.12 -0.65
CA TRP A 19 12.12 2.39 0.39
C TRP A 19 12.65 2.09 1.80
N THR A 20 13.56 1.12 1.95
CA THR A 20 14.23 0.85 3.22
C THR A 20 14.98 2.07 3.73
N GLN A 21 15.70 2.78 2.86
CA GLN A 21 16.44 3.98 3.23
C GLN A 21 15.56 5.18 3.60
N ARG A 22 14.29 5.16 3.20
CA ARG A 22 13.33 6.26 3.36
C ARG A 22 12.21 5.98 4.34
N SER A 23 12.15 4.78 4.90
CA SER A 23 11.01 4.33 5.71
C SER A 23 10.72 5.26 6.88
N HIS A 24 11.76 5.70 7.61
CA HIS A 24 11.57 6.57 8.75
C HIS A 24 11.05 7.97 8.36
N ASP A 25 11.67 8.63 7.38
CA ASP A 25 11.22 9.95 6.92
C ASP A 25 9.81 9.89 6.34
N PHE A 26 9.51 8.82 5.59
CA PHE A 26 8.19 8.56 5.06
C PHE A 26 7.15 8.35 6.17
N ALA A 27 7.51 7.64 7.26
CA ALA A 27 6.67 7.46 8.43
C ALA A 27 6.30 8.80 9.06
N GLN A 28 7.28 9.67 9.28
CA GLN A 28 7.05 11.02 9.84
C GLN A 28 6.13 11.86 8.94
N LEU A 29 6.32 11.80 7.62
CA LEU A 29 5.47 12.48 6.66
C LEU A 29 4.02 11.98 6.74
N ARG A 30 3.80 10.67 6.77
CA ARG A 30 2.47 10.06 6.84
C ARG A 30 1.77 10.29 8.18
N LEU A 31 2.51 10.35 9.27
CA LEU A 31 1.95 10.77 10.57
C LEU A 31 1.45 12.22 10.55
N LYS A 32 2.19 13.13 9.93
CA LYS A 32 1.73 14.51 9.72
C LYS A 32 0.47 14.56 8.86
N GLU A 33 0.43 13.76 7.79
CA GLU A 33 -0.74 13.67 6.91
C GLU A 33 -1.97 13.11 7.65
N LEU A 34 -1.80 12.09 8.51
CA LEU A 34 -2.87 11.53 9.35
C LEU A 34 -3.49 12.59 10.30
N ASN A 35 -2.69 13.51 10.78
CA ASN A 35 -3.13 14.59 11.69
C ASN A 35 -3.51 15.88 10.95
N SER A 36 -3.80 15.83 9.67
CA SER A 36 -4.10 16.98 8.83
C SER A 36 -5.48 16.87 8.17
N VAL A 37 -5.94 17.96 7.56
CA VAL A 37 -7.17 17.97 6.74
C VAL A 37 -7.12 17.01 5.56
N MET A 38 -5.95 16.52 5.19
CA MET A 38 -5.80 15.53 4.12
C MET A 38 -6.37 14.18 4.52
N ALA A 39 -6.25 13.78 5.80
CA ALA A 39 -6.87 12.56 6.30
C ALA A 39 -8.40 12.58 6.09
N GLU A 40 -9.05 13.70 6.45
CA GLU A 40 -10.48 13.87 6.24
C GLU A 40 -10.88 13.89 4.75
N ARG A 41 -10.04 14.48 3.90
CA ARG A 41 -10.28 14.47 2.44
C ARG A 41 -10.22 13.07 1.89
N TRP A 42 -9.24 12.27 2.30
CA TRP A 42 -9.13 10.87 1.92
C TRP A 42 -10.32 10.04 2.42
N LEU A 43 -10.72 10.21 3.67
CA LEU A 43 -11.90 9.53 4.20
C LEU A 43 -13.17 9.87 3.42
N ARG A 44 -13.39 11.15 3.09
CA ARG A 44 -14.53 11.56 2.25
C ARG A 44 -14.47 10.99 0.83
N GLU A 45 -13.28 10.92 0.23
CA GLU A 45 -13.12 10.33 -1.10
C GLU A 45 -13.43 8.84 -1.09
N ILE A 46 -12.82 8.10 -0.18
CA ILE A 46 -13.01 6.65 -0.06
C ILE A 46 -14.47 6.33 0.30
N ALA A 47 -15.10 7.11 1.18
CA ALA A 47 -16.49 6.90 1.60
C ALA A 47 -17.51 6.98 0.45
N LYS A 48 -17.21 7.69 -0.64
CA LYS A 48 -18.07 7.71 -1.84
C LYS A 48 -18.21 6.34 -2.50
N HIS A 49 -17.27 5.45 -2.27
CA HIS A 49 -17.17 4.16 -2.94
C HIS A 49 -17.52 2.99 -2.01
N ILE A 50 -17.42 3.19 -0.69
CA ILE A 50 -17.75 2.14 0.28
C ILE A 50 -19.28 2.04 0.44
N PRO A 51 -19.86 0.83 0.35
CA PRO A 51 -21.28 0.64 0.63
C PRO A 51 -21.63 1.10 2.05
N ALA A 52 -22.79 1.71 2.20
CA ALA A 52 -23.29 2.13 3.51
C ALA A 52 -23.55 0.90 4.39
N GLY A 53 -22.97 0.91 5.59
CA GLY A 53 -23.20 -0.07 6.65
C GLY A 53 -22.30 -1.30 6.60
N GLY A 54 -21.99 -1.82 7.78
CA GLY A 54 -21.23 -3.04 7.99
C GLY A 54 -19.71 -2.84 8.09
N GLN A 55 -19.09 -3.81 8.78
CA GLN A 55 -17.63 -3.88 8.91
C GLN A 55 -17.05 -4.65 7.72
N LEU A 56 -16.20 -4.00 6.93
CA LEU A 56 -15.51 -4.60 5.80
C LEU A 56 -14.17 -5.24 6.23
N ARG A 57 -13.79 -6.30 5.53
CA ARG A 57 -12.42 -6.82 5.51
C ARG A 57 -11.67 -6.18 4.34
N ILE A 58 -10.67 -5.37 4.65
CA ILE A 58 -9.95 -4.55 3.67
C ILE A 58 -8.48 -4.98 3.60
N LEU A 59 -7.97 -5.14 2.39
CA LEU A 59 -6.55 -5.32 2.11
C LEU A 59 -5.98 -4.00 1.56
N ASP A 60 -5.02 -3.41 2.28
CA ASP A 60 -4.26 -2.24 1.86
C ASP A 60 -2.92 -2.70 1.25
N VAL A 61 -2.82 -2.67 -0.09
CA VAL A 61 -1.67 -3.20 -0.83
C VAL A 61 -0.66 -2.09 -1.11
N GLY A 62 0.59 -2.32 -0.73
CA GLY A 62 1.60 -1.27 -0.71
C GLY A 62 1.32 -0.26 0.40
N THR A 63 0.92 -0.77 1.57
CA THR A 63 0.47 0.04 2.73
C THR A 63 1.52 1.04 3.21
N GLY A 64 2.81 0.82 2.86
CA GLY A 64 3.92 1.60 3.38
C GLY A 64 3.92 1.60 4.90
N THR A 65 3.84 2.79 5.49
CA THR A 65 3.78 2.98 6.95
C THR A 65 2.35 3.01 7.50
N GLY A 66 1.35 2.51 6.74
CA GLY A 66 0.01 2.20 7.24
C GLY A 66 -1.04 3.31 7.14
N PHE A 67 -0.83 4.36 6.34
CA PHE A 67 -1.73 5.52 6.30
C PHE A 67 -3.20 5.16 6.04
N PHE A 68 -3.51 4.45 4.94
CA PHE A 68 -4.89 4.03 4.66
C PHE A 68 -5.38 2.96 5.65
N ALA A 69 -4.49 2.06 6.08
CA ALA A 69 -4.84 1.06 7.06
C ALA A 69 -5.33 1.69 8.37
N PHE A 70 -4.69 2.76 8.85
CA PHE A 70 -5.12 3.48 10.05
C PHE A 70 -6.43 4.22 9.84
N LEU A 71 -6.57 4.95 8.73
CA LEU A 71 -7.81 5.66 8.42
C LEU A 71 -9.02 4.73 8.37
N LEU A 72 -8.88 3.60 7.69
CA LEU A 72 -10.01 2.67 7.50
C LEU A 72 -10.29 1.86 8.76
N SER A 73 -9.26 1.51 9.54
CA SER A 73 -9.49 0.84 10.83
C SER A 73 -10.13 1.76 11.88
N SER A 74 -9.88 3.07 11.84
CA SER A 74 -10.56 4.05 12.70
C SER A 74 -12.07 4.17 12.43
N LEU A 75 -12.51 3.79 11.22
CA LEU A 75 -13.93 3.66 10.85
C LEU A 75 -14.56 2.33 11.28
N GLY A 76 -13.80 1.46 11.97
CA GLY A 76 -14.28 0.17 12.45
C GLY A 76 -14.11 -0.98 11.45
N HIS A 77 -13.43 -0.79 10.31
CA HIS A 77 -13.15 -1.87 9.37
C HIS A 77 -11.99 -2.75 9.85
N ARG A 78 -11.95 -4.02 9.38
CA ARG A 78 -10.84 -4.95 9.61
C ARG A 78 -9.82 -4.81 8.51
N VAL A 79 -8.69 -4.17 8.78
CA VAL A 79 -7.69 -3.86 7.77
C VAL A 79 -6.43 -4.69 7.95
N THR A 80 -5.98 -5.27 6.84
CA THR A 80 -4.65 -5.88 6.71
C THR A 80 -3.84 -5.08 5.71
N GLY A 81 -2.74 -4.48 6.15
CA GLY A 81 -1.78 -3.79 5.28
C GLY A 81 -0.63 -4.73 4.89
N ILE A 82 -0.28 -4.74 3.62
CA ILE A 82 0.89 -5.48 3.10
C ILE A 82 1.84 -4.55 2.36
N ASP A 83 3.13 -4.78 2.53
CA ASP A 83 4.20 -4.08 1.81
C ASP A 83 5.39 -5.01 1.59
N LEU A 84 6.11 -4.83 0.49
CA LEU A 84 7.29 -5.62 0.17
C LEU A 84 8.46 -5.30 1.12
N THR A 85 8.50 -4.10 1.71
CA THR A 85 9.62 -3.54 2.47
C THR A 85 9.48 -3.80 3.96
N PRO A 86 10.34 -4.64 4.58
CA PRO A 86 10.23 -4.95 6.01
C PRO A 86 10.30 -3.73 6.93
N SER A 87 11.14 -2.74 6.61
CA SER A 87 11.24 -1.51 7.42
C SER A 87 9.97 -0.67 7.38
N MET A 88 9.26 -0.62 6.24
CA MET A 88 7.94 0.03 6.17
C MET A 88 6.93 -0.65 7.09
N ILE A 89 6.89 -1.98 7.08
CA ILE A 89 6.00 -2.76 7.95
C ILE A 89 6.37 -2.59 9.42
N GLN A 90 7.67 -2.46 9.74
CA GLN A 90 8.11 -2.20 11.10
C GLN A 90 7.61 -0.83 11.60
N GLU A 91 7.81 0.23 10.81
CA GLU A 91 7.28 1.57 11.10
C GLU A 91 5.74 1.56 11.26
N ALA A 92 5.04 0.86 10.36
CA ALA A 92 3.58 0.74 10.44
C ALA A 92 3.14 0.08 11.76
N LYS A 93 3.82 -0.96 12.22
CA LYS A 93 3.53 -1.63 13.49
C LYS A 93 3.78 -0.72 14.69
N GLU A 94 4.89 0.02 14.71
CA GLU A 94 5.24 0.96 15.79
C GLU A 94 4.22 2.11 15.88
N ILE A 95 3.84 2.68 14.74
CA ILE A 95 2.78 3.69 14.66
C ILE A 95 1.45 3.08 15.14
N GLY A 96 1.12 1.87 14.68
CA GLY A 96 -0.11 1.17 15.07
C GLY A 96 -0.21 0.94 16.57
N GLN A 97 0.90 0.59 17.24
CA GLN A 97 0.96 0.49 18.69
C GLN A 97 0.69 1.85 19.36
N THR A 98 1.32 2.92 18.89
CA THR A 98 1.14 4.26 19.42
C THR A 98 -0.30 4.76 19.26
N LEU A 99 -0.92 4.46 18.11
CA LEU A 99 -2.32 4.84 17.81
C LEU A 99 -3.36 3.87 18.40
N HIS A 100 -2.94 2.79 19.05
CA HIS A 100 -3.82 1.69 19.52
C HIS A 100 -4.71 1.16 18.38
N SER A 101 -4.17 1.11 17.16
CA SER A 101 -4.91 0.69 15.97
C SER A 101 -5.03 -0.84 15.89
N PRO A 102 -6.21 -1.38 15.55
CA PRO A 102 -6.41 -2.83 15.34
C PRO A 102 -5.90 -3.33 13.98
N ALA A 103 -5.36 -2.45 13.13
CA ALA A 103 -4.83 -2.82 11.82
C ALA A 103 -3.68 -3.83 11.93
N GLN A 104 -3.64 -4.80 11.03
CA GLN A 104 -2.58 -5.81 10.96
C GLN A 104 -1.64 -5.53 9.81
N PHE A 105 -0.34 -5.79 10.01
CA PHE A 105 0.69 -5.50 9.00
C PHE A 105 1.58 -6.72 8.73
N ARG A 106 1.81 -7.02 7.43
CA ARG A 106 2.63 -8.16 6.99
C ARG A 106 3.55 -7.77 5.84
N VAL A 107 4.78 -8.28 5.88
CA VAL A 107 5.68 -8.21 4.73
C VAL A 107 5.18 -9.16 3.65
N MET A 108 4.83 -8.63 2.48
CA MET A 108 4.27 -9.45 1.40
C MET A 108 4.41 -8.74 0.06
N ASP A 109 4.59 -9.51 -1.01
CA ASP A 109 4.66 -9.03 -2.37
C ASP A 109 3.26 -8.78 -2.94
N ALA A 110 3.02 -7.60 -3.50
CA ALA A 110 1.76 -7.23 -4.15
C ALA A 110 1.45 -8.07 -5.40
N GLU A 111 2.47 -8.65 -6.03
CA GLU A 111 2.35 -9.53 -7.20
C GLU A 111 2.22 -11.01 -6.85
N LYS A 112 2.36 -11.37 -5.54
CA LYS A 112 2.23 -12.73 -5.03
C LYS A 112 1.67 -12.71 -3.61
N ILE A 113 0.37 -12.61 -3.50
CA ILE A 113 -0.32 -12.47 -2.22
C ILE A 113 -0.57 -13.85 -1.60
N LEU A 114 0.04 -14.12 -0.44
CA LEU A 114 -0.10 -15.38 0.30
C LEU A 114 -1.29 -15.34 1.27
N LEU A 115 -2.45 -14.95 0.74
CA LEU A 115 -3.72 -14.90 1.44
C LEU A 115 -4.77 -15.68 0.64
N ALA A 116 -5.82 -16.15 1.31
CA ALA A 116 -6.86 -16.95 0.69
C ALA A 116 -7.64 -16.18 -0.38
N ASP A 117 -8.14 -16.91 -1.38
CA ASP A 117 -9.06 -16.39 -2.37
C ASP A 117 -10.32 -15.84 -1.71
N GLU A 118 -10.95 -14.86 -2.33
CA GLU A 118 -12.26 -14.33 -1.95
C GLU A 118 -12.35 -13.96 -0.45
N SER A 119 -11.25 -13.47 0.15
CA SER A 119 -11.17 -13.24 1.59
C SER A 119 -11.38 -11.77 2.00
N PHE A 120 -11.42 -10.84 1.03
CA PHE A 120 -11.58 -9.42 1.28
C PHE A 120 -12.79 -8.84 0.56
N ASP A 121 -13.47 -7.92 1.24
CA ASP A 121 -14.58 -7.14 0.65
C ASP A 121 -14.07 -6.00 -0.21
N MET A 122 -12.86 -5.51 0.12
CA MET A 122 -12.22 -4.40 -0.58
C MET A 122 -10.70 -4.59 -0.63
N VAL A 123 -10.11 -4.25 -1.76
CA VAL A 123 -8.68 -4.00 -1.93
C VAL A 123 -8.48 -2.52 -2.21
N ILE A 124 -7.56 -1.89 -1.50
CA ILE A 124 -7.16 -0.49 -1.71
C ILE A 124 -5.66 -0.41 -1.92
N SER A 125 -5.23 0.54 -2.75
CA SER A 125 -3.82 0.84 -2.96
C SER A 125 -3.63 2.32 -3.24
N ARG A 126 -2.45 2.86 -2.84
CA ARG A 126 -2.08 4.25 -3.10
C ARG A 126 -0.62 4.36 -3.51
N ASN A 127 -0.37 4.97 -4.67
CA ASN A 127 0.97 5.24 -5.18
C ASN A 127 1.87 4.00 -5.29
N LEU A 128 1.31 2.87 -5.74
CA LEU A 128 2.01 1.60 -5.82
C LEU A 128 2.25 1.11 -7.26
N THR A 129 1.22 1.15 -8.13
CA THR A 129 1.24 0.39 -9.39
C THR A 129 2.34 0.85 -10.34
N TRP A 130 2.75 2.11 -10.29
CA TRP A 130 3.86 2.65 -11.06
C TRP A 130 5.24 2.07 -10.66
N THR A 131 5.35 1.45 -9.49
CA THR A 131 6.59 0.81 -9.00
C THR A 131 6.68 -0.66 -9.37
N LEU A 132 5.55 -1.29 -9.72
CA LEU A 132 5.47 -2.74 -9.89
C LEU A 132 6.13 -3.21 -11.20
N PRO A 133 7.03 -4.20 -11.15
CA PRO A 133 7.58 -4.83 -12.35
C PRO A 133 6.53 -5.51 -13.23
N HIS A 134 5.51 -6.12 -12.60
CA HIS A 134 4.44 -6.84 -13.29
C HIS A 134 3.04 -6.43 -12.80
N PRO A 135 2.57 -5.22 -13.14
CA PRO A 135 1.28 -4.71 -12.61
C PRO A 135 0.10 -5.61 -12.98
N LYS A 136 0.13 -6.31 -14.13
CA LYS A 136 -0.92 -7.25 -14.51
C LYS A 136 -1.03 -8.44 -13.56
N GLU A 137 0.09 -8.95 -13.08
CA GLU A 137 0.11 -10.04 -12.09
C GLU A 137 -0.43 -9.54 -10.75
N ALA A 138 -0.05 -8.33 -10.34
CA ALA A 138 -0.58 -7.71 -9.14
C ALA A 138 -2.12 -7.60 -9.21
N TYR A 139 -2.67 -7.07 -10.30
CA TYR A 139 -4.14 -6.96 -10.45
C TYR A 139 -4.84 -8.32 -10.46
N ARG A 140 -4.23 -9.38 -11.00
CA ARG A 140 -4.77 -10.74 -10.92
C ARG A 140 -4.82 -11.25 -9.48
N GLU A 141 -3.76 -11.02 -8.71
CA GLU A 141 -3.73 -11.38 -7.29
C GLU A 141 -4.74 -10.59 -6.48
N TRP A 142 -4.87 -9.28 -6.74
CA TRP A 142 -5.86 -8.43 -6.08
C TRP A 142 -7.29 -8.89 -6.38
N GLN A 143 -7.57 -9.23 -7.63
CA GLN A 143 -8.86 -9.81 -8.03
C GLN A 143 -9.10 -11.17 -7.35
N ARG A 144 -8.08 -12.03 -7.27
CA ARG A 144 -8.21 -13.36 -6.66
C ARG A 144 -8.59 -13.28 -5.17
N VAL A 145 -7.98 -12.36 -4.43
CA VAL A 145 -8.28 -12.21 -2.99
C VAL A 145 -9.56 -11.44 -2.71
N LEU A 146 -10.12 -10.72 -3.69
CA LEU A 146 -11.41 -10.06 -3.59
C LEU A 146 -12.54 -11.08 -3.68
N LYS A 147 -13.55 -10.91 -2.83
CA LYS A 147 -14.82 -11.62 -2.97
C LYS A 147 -15.53 -11.25 -4.28
N PRO A 148 -16.39 -12.12 -4.83
CA PRO A 148 -17.28 -11.74 -5.93
C PRO A 148 -18.06 -10.47 -5.58
N GLY A 149 -18.02 -9.47 -6.46
CA GLY A 149 -18.62 -8.14 -6.22
C GLY A 149 -17.84 -7.23 -5.26
N GLY A 150 -16.65 -7.66 -4.81
CA GLY A 150 -15.77 -6.84 -3.98
C GLY A 150 -15.24 -5.60 -4.73
N LEU A 151 -14.82 -4.61 -3.97
CA LEU A 151 -14.39 -3.30 -4.47
C LEU A 151 -12.87 -3.21 -4.58
N LEU A 152 -12.36 -2.75 -5.73
CA LEU A 152 -10.97 -2.36 -5.91
C LEU A 152 -10.86 -0.83 -6.07
N LEU A 153 -10.13 -0.18 -5.17
CA LEU A 153 -9.78 1.24 -5.27
C LEU A 153 -8.26 1.38 -5.42
N ASN A 154 -7.83 1.96 -6.52
CA ASN A 154 -6.42 2.28 -6.76
C ASN A 154 -6.24 3.77 -7.02
N PHE A 155 -5.41 4.42 -6.21
CA PHE A 155 -5.09 5.84 -6.29
C PHE A 155 -3.61 6.00 -6.63
N ASP A 156 -3.31 6.27 -7.90
CA ASP A 156 -1.94 6.52 -8.35
C ASP A 156 -1.79 7.93 -8.94
N GLY A 157 -0.63 8.53 -8.68
CA GLY A 157 -0.21 9.75 -9.35
C GLY A 157 0.43 9.45 -10.71
N ASN A 158 0.53 10.46 -11.57
CA ASN A 158 1.27 10.35 -12.82
C ASN A 158 2.77 10.55 -12.58
N TYR A 159 3.45 9.52 -12.10
CA TYR A 159 4.90 9.54 -11.80
C TYR A 159 5.79 9.18 -13.00
N GLY A 160 5.28 9.16 -14.18
CA GLY A 160 5.74 8.75 -15.51
C GLY A 160 7.23 8.60 -15.84
N LYS A 161 8.18 8.96 -14.96
CA LYS A 161 9.64 8.85 -15.18
C LYS A 161 10.44 8.63 -13.90
N ALA A 162 9.88 7.94 -12.91
CA ALA A 162 10.66 7.64 -11.71
C ALA A 162 11.75 6.60 -12.01
N ASP A 163 13.00 6.96 -11.74
CA ASP A 163 14.16 6.10 -11.90
C ASP A 163 14.64 5.58 -10.53
N PHE A 164 14.55 4.28 -10.32
CA PHE A 164 15.05 3.61 -9.12
C PHE A 164 16.55 3.23 -9.20
N THR A 165 17.25 3.63 -10.26
CA THR A 165 18.66 3.29 -10.44
C THR A 165 19.60 4.12 -9.56
N GLY A 166 19.09 5.15 -8.90
CA GLY A 166 19.87 6.08 -8.08
C GLY A 166 20.74 7.07 -8.88
N LYS A 167 20.63 7.08 -10.21
CA LYS A 167 21.36 8.00 -11.11
C LYS A 167 20.48 9.11 -11.66
N GLY A 168 19.21 9.11 -11.39
CA GLY A 168 18.23 10.02 -11.97
C GLY A 168 17.57 10.91 -10.93
N GLU A 169 17.01 11.97 -11.45
CA GLU A 169 16.37 13.10 -10.81
C GLU A 169 15.57 12.78 -9.54
N LYS A 170 15.62 13.71 -8.59
CA LYS A 170 14.76 13.71 -7.41
C LYS A 170 13.32 13.39 -7.83
N LEU A 171 12.67 12.48 -7.12
CA LEU A 171 11.22 12.32 -7.24
C LEU A 171 10.55 13.70 -7.18
N PRO A 172 9.53 13.96 -7.99
CA PRO A 172 8.81 15.23 -7.92
C PRO A 172 8.38 15.50 -6.47
N GLU A 173 8.57 16.73 -6.01
CA GLU A 173 8.32 17.15 -4.62
C GLU A 173 6.86 16.97 -4.13
N ASN A 174 5.98 16.46 -4.98
CA ASN A 174 4.55 16.24 -4.74
C ASN A 174 4.19 14.83 -4.26
N HIS A 175 5.00 14.21 -3.40
CA HIS A 175 4.59 13.01 -2.64
C HIS A 175 3.70 13.33 -1.44
N ALA A 176 3.23 14.56 -1.33
CA ALA A 176 2.28 14.98 -0.31
C ALA A 176 0.83 14.79 -0.76
#